data_50ce52c775f5f7f47111537ff57af7f7
#
_entry.id   50ce52c775f5f7f47111537ff57af7f7
#
_cell.length_a   1.000
_cell.length_b   1.000
_cell.length_c   1.000
_cell.angle_alpha   90.00
_cell.angle_beta   90.00
_cell.angle_gamma   90.00
#
_symmetry.space_group_name_H-M   'P 1'
#
loop_
_entity.id
_entity.type
_entity.pdbx_description
1 polymer ?
#
loop_
_entity_poly.entity_id
_entity_poly.type
_entity_poly.pdbx_seq_one_letter_code
_entity_poly.pdbx_strand_id
1 'polypeptide(L)'
;MDLTDTNHLFNYTEWANNLAMDEAGKLSDDNLRRDVGISHQSIFGTLVHMAGAEWIWFERWNGRSPAKAEAWSQWTTQSCADLATLRDRWAELVDQRWKYVSELDNAKLTSELPFKLLSGDSSSMRLVDQMQHVANHATMHRGQVVGMIRQLGIEPPSTDLLFYLRREISPK
;
A
#
# COMPACT_ATOMS: atom_id res chain seq x y z
N MET A 1 10.97 12.91 -10.44
CA MET A 1 9.49 12.85 -10.35
C MET A 1 8.97 14.22 -9.92
N ASP A 2 8.01 14.75 -10.64
CA ASP A 2 7.21 15.91 -10.27
C ASP A 2 5.85 15.47 -9.70
N LEU A 3 4.93 16.41 -9.47
CA LEU A 3 3.59 16.10 -8.97
C LEU A 3 2.77 15.26 -9.96
N THR A 4 2.92 15.48 -11.26
CA THR A 4 2.22 14.72 -12.29
C THR A 4 2.65 13.26 -12.26
N ASP A 5 3.96 13.01 -12.21
CA ASP A 5 4.54 11.67 -12.10
C ASP A 5 4.11 10.99 -10.79
N THR A 6 4.09 11.74 -9.69
CA THR A 6 3.69 11.24 -8.36
C THR A 6 2.22 10.83 -8.35
N ASN A 7 1.33 11.66 -8.89
CA ASN A 7 -0.09 11.35 -9.04
C ASN A 7 -0.30 10.10 -9.88
N HIS A 8 0.41 10.01 -11.02
CA HIS A 8 0.32 8.84 -11.89
C HIS A 8 0.77 7.56 -11.19
N LEU A 9 1.87 7.62 -10.44
CA LEU A 9 2.38 6.49 -9.66
C LEU A 9 1.38 6.01 -8.60
N PHE A 10 0.73 6.93 -7.87
CA PHE A 10 -0.28 6.56 -6.87
C PHE A 10 -1.58 6.07 -7.49
N ASN A 11 -2.03 6.63 -8.61
CA ASN A 11 -3.18 6.12 -9.36
C ASN A 11 -2.95 4.67 -9.82
N TYR A 12 -1.76 4.39 -10.36
CA TYR A 12 -1.37 3.01 -10.70
C TYR A 12 -1.36 2.10 -9.46
N THR A 13 -0.74 2.56 -8.37
CA THR A 13 -0.60 1.77 -7.14
C THR A 13 -1.98 1.40 -6.58
N GLU A 14 -2.89 2.36 -6.52
CA GLU A 14 -4.27 2.16 -6.06
C GLU A 14 -5.05 1.18 -6.97
N TRP A 15 -4.99 1.39 -8.29
CA TRP A 15 -5.61 0.47 -9.24
C TRP A 15 -5.12 -0.97 -9.05
N ALA A 16 -3.81 -1.15 -8.94
CA ALA A 16 -3.21 -2.46 -8.82
C ALA A 16 -3.49 -3.12 -7.44
N ASN A 17 -3.53 -2.33 -6.36
CA ASN A 17 -3.91 -2.80 -5.04
C ASN A 17 -5.39 -3.24 -5.01
N ASN A 18 -6.28 -2.48 -5.65
CA ASN A 18 -7.70 -2.83 -5.76
C ASN A 18 -7.91 -4.13 -6.54
N LEU A 19 -7.18 -4.36 -7.63
CA LEU A 19 -7.24 -5.65 -8.35
C LEU A 19 -6.83 -6.83 -7.45
N ALA A 20 -5.75 -6.69 -6.70
CA ALA A 20 -5.30 -7.73 -5.77
C ALA A 20 -6.31 -7.96 -4.63
N MET A 21 -6.91 -6.89 -4.11
CA MET A 21 -7.95 -6.94 -3.08
C MET A 21 -9.24 -7.59 -3.60
N ASP A 22 -9.65 -7.27 -4.83
CA ASP A 22 -10.85 -7.86 -5.48
C ASP A 22 -10.67 -9.36 -5.70
N GLU A 23 -9.47 -9.78 -6.11
CA GLU A 23 -9.19 -11.21 -6.27
C GLU A 23 -9.14 -11.94 -4.93
N ALA A 24 -8.53 -11.32 -3.91
CA ALA A 24 -8.55 -11.85 -2.55
C ALA A 24 -9.98 -12.01 -2.02
N GLY A 25 -10.89 -11.10 -2.38
CA GLY A 25 -12.31 -11.16 -1.98
C GLY A 25 -13.10 -12.34 -2.54
N LYS A 26 -12.57 -13.05 -3.53
CA LYS A 26 -13.18 -14.26 -4.09
C LYS A 26 -12.76 -15.53 -3.35
N LEU A 27 -11.77 -15.44 -2.47
CA LEU A 27 -11.24 -16.58 -1.72
C LEU A 27 -12.11 -16.91 -0.52
N SER A 28 -12.12 -18.20 -0.10
CA SER A 28 -12.62 -18.56 1.22
C SER A 28 -11.73 -17.96 2.32
N ASP A 29 -12.30 -17.75 3.51
CA ASP A 29 -11.53 -17.22 4.66
C ASP A 29 -10.33 -18.12 5.00
N ASP A 30 -10.49 -19.44 4.90
CA ASP A 30 -9.41 -20.41 5.10
C ASP A 30 -8.25 -20.21 4.12
N ASN A 31 -8.53 -19.97 2.84
CA ASN A 31 -7.50 -19.71 1.84
C ASN A 31 -6.87 -18.33 2.02
N LEU A 32 -7.69 -17.33 2.36
CA LEU A 32 -7.26 -15.96 2.60
C LEU A 32 -6.27 -15.86 3.78
N ARG A 33 -6.48 -16.68 4.82
CA ARG A 33 -5.70 -16.70 6.06
C ARG A 33 -4.70 -17.85 6.17
N ARG A 34 -4.62 -18.72 5.18
CA ARG A 34 -3.68 -19.87 5.17
C ARG A 34 -2.25 -19.36 5.33
N ASP A 35 -1.56 -19.87 6.34
CA ASP A 35 -0.12 -19.62 6.50
C ASP A 35 0.67 -20.39 5.43
N VAL A 36 1.43 -19.65 4.63
CA VAL A 36 2.26 -20.19 3.54
C VAL A 36 3.76 -19.94 3.80
N GLY A 37 4.13 -19.60 5.03
CA GLY A 37 5.52 -19.46 5.47
C GLY A 37 6.24 -18.21 4.98
N ILE A 38 5.51 -17.15 4.60
CA ILE A 38 6.10 -15.85 4.24
C ILE A 38 6.05 -14.87 5.42
N SER A 39 6.73 -13.71 5.29
CA SER A 39 6.90 -12.71 6.36
C SER A 39 5.60 -12.28 7.06
N HIS A 40 4.48 -12.23 6.32
CA HIS A 40 3.16 -11.84 6.84
C HIS A 40 2.17 -13.00 6.85
N GLN A 41 2.68 -14.23 6.78
CA GLN A 41 2.01 -15.52 6.88
C GLN A 41 1.03 -15.82 5.75
N SER A 42 0.12 -14.90 5.40
CA SER A 42 -1.01 -15.17 4.52
C SER A 42 -1.29 -14.02 3.55
N ILE A 43 -2.19 -14.24 2.61
CA ILE A 43 -2.73 -13.20 1.71
C ILE A 43 -3.31 -12.06 2.56
N PHE A 44 -4.18 -12.38 3.52
CA PHE A 44 -4.79 -11.38 4.39
C PHE A 44 -3.76 -10.61 5.21
N GLY A 45 -2.83 -11.31 5.86
CA GLY A 45 -1.76 -10.70 6.64
C GLY A 45 -0.87 -9.76 5.79
N THR A 46 -0.60 -10.13 4.53
CA THR A 46 0.16 -9.29 3.60
C THR A 46 -0.62 -8.03 3.20
N LEU A 47 -1.93 -8.14 2.91
CA LEU A 47 -2.77 -6.98 2.61
C LEU A 47 -2.88 -6.03 3.79
N VAL A 48 -3.05 -6.55 5.02
CA VAL A 48 -3.04 -5.74 6.25
C VAL A 48 -1.69 -5.03 6.43
N HIS A 49 -0.58 -5.73 6.18
CA HIS A 49 0.75 -5.13 6.23
C HIS A 49 0.92 -3.99 5.21
N MET A 50 0.43 -4.17 3.98
CA MET A 50 0.50 -3.13 2.93
C MET A 50 -0.22 -1.86 3.37
N ALA A 51 -1.44 -1.97 3.88
CA ALA A 51 -2.23 -0.84 4.39
C ALA A 51 -1.54 -0.18 5.59
N GLY A 52 -1.03 -0.99 6.54
CA GLY A 52 -0.32 -0.49 7.71
C GLY A 52 0.98 0.23 7.37
N ALA A 53 1.72 -0.25 6.38
CA ALA A 53 2.93 0.42 5.91
C ALA A 53 2.61 1.77 5.25
N GLU A 54 1.57 1.83 4.41
CA GLU A 54 1.11 3.08 3.81
C GLU A 54 0.68 4.08 4.89
N TRP A 55 -0.07 3.63 5.91
CA TRP A 55 -0.47 4.45 7.05
C TRP A 55 0.74 5.01 7.82
N ILE A 56 1.76 4.19 8.13
CA ILE A 56 2.97 4.64 8.82
C ILE A 56 3.65 5.78 8.05
N TRP A 57 3.76 5.65 6.73
CA TRP A 57 4.38 6.67 5.90
C TRP A 57 3.50 7.92 5.79
N PHE A 58 2.19 7.77 5.67
CA PHE A 58 1.25 8.88 5.70
C PHE A 58 1.34 9.70 7.01
N GLU A 59 1.47 9.02 8.17
CA GLU A 59 1.71 9.66 9.44
C GLU A 59 3.03 10.46 9.44
N ARG A 60 4.10 9.89 8.86
CA ARG A 60 5.40 10.58 8.73
C ARG A 60 5.31 11.83 7.85
N TRP A 61 4.55 11.79 6.77
CA TRP A 61 4.33 12.96 5.91
C TRP A 61 3.58 14.08 6.64
N ASN A 62 2.77 13.73 7.62
CA ASN A 62 2.07 14.67 8.51
C ASN A 62 2.89 15.05 9.76
N GLY A 63 4.20 14.76 9.79
CA GLY A 63 5.10 15.11 10.88
C GLY A 63 5.02 14.22 12.11
N ARG A 64 4.24 13.14 12.08
CA ARG A 64 4.17 12.13 13.13
C ARG A 64 5.04 10.93 12.75
N SER A 65 5.75 10.37 13.73
CA SER A 65 6.51 9.13 13.53
C SER A 65 6.01 8.11 14.55
N PRO A 66 5.03 7.27 14.20
CA PRO A 66 4.46 6.29 15.12
C PRO A 66 5.55 5.40 15.73
N ALA A 67 5.48 5.16 17.03
CA ALA A 67 6.33 4.18 17.69
C ALA A 67 6.00 2.77 17.20
N LYS A 68 6.97 1.85 17.27
CA LYS A 68 6.79 0.46 16.79
C LYS A 68 5.56 -0.22 17.37
N ALA A 69 5.29 -0.06 18.67
CA ALA A 69 4.13 -0.65 19.32
C ALA A 69 2.81 -0.07 18.82
N GLU A 70 2.74 1.26 18.61
CA GLU A 70 1.59 1.94 18.02
C GLU A 70 1.34 1.47 16.59
N ALA A 71 2.38 1.48 15.76
CA ALA A 71 2.29 1.07 14.34
C ALA A 71 1.72 -0.34 14.19
N TRP A 72 2.18 -1.28 15.01
CA TRP A 72 1.75 -2.67 14.94
C TRP A 72 0.45 -2.97 15.70
N SER A 73 -0.11 -2.03 16.46
CA SER A 73 -1.43 -2.18 17.06
C SER A 73 -2.58 -1.68 16.18
N GLN A 74 -2.30 -0.69 15.33
CA GLN A 74 -3.33 -0.07 14.49
C GLN A 74 -3.78 -0.95 13.32
N TRP A 75 -2.82 -1.64 12.67
CA TRP A 75 -3.06 -2.46 11.49
C TRP A 75 -2.63 -3.90 11.75
N THR A 76 -3.55 -4.69 12.30
CA THR A 76 -3.37 -6.12 12.60
C THR A 76 -4.50 -6.92 11.98
N THR A 77 -4.30 -8.23 11.87
CA THR A 77 -5.37 -9.15 11.46
C THR A 77 -6.52 -9.25 12.47
N GLN A 78 -6.32 -8.75 13.69
CA GLN A 78 -7.38 -8.61 14.69
C GLN A 78 -8.12 -7.27 14.55
N SER A 79 -7.41 -6.15 14.37
CA SER A 79 -8.03 -4.82 14.22
C SER A 79 -8.73 -4.63 12.87
N CYS A 80 -8.30 -5.38 11.84
CA CYS A 80 -8.94 -5.47 10.53
C CYS A 80 -9.66 -6.81 10.41
N ALA A 81 -10.61 -7.11 11.29
CA ALA A 81 -11.20 -8.43 11.52
C ALA A 81 -11.49 -9.28 10.26
N ASP A 82 -11.83 -8.64 9.14
CA ASP A 82 -12.11 -9.25 7.84
C ASP A 82 -11.65 -8.35 6.67
N LEU A 83 -11.81 -8.87 5.45
CA LEU A 83 -11.39 -8.18 4.23
C LEU A 83 -12.24 -6.92 3.97
N ALA A 84 -13.52 -6.91 4.35
CA ALA A 84 -14.39 -5.76 4.19
C ALA A 84 -13.93 -4.61 5.10
N THR A 85 -13.70 -4.89 6.37
CA THR A 85 -13.15 -3.93 7.34
C THR A 85 -11.78 -3.39 6.88
N LEU A 86 -10.90 -4.25 6.36
CA LEU A 86 -9.62 -3.81 5.82
C LEU A 86 -9.82 -2.88 4.63
N ARG A 87 -10.69 -3.23 3.69
CA ARG A 87 -11.00 -2.43 2.49
C ARG A 87 -11.50 -1.05 2.85
N ASP A 88 -12.48 -0.96 3.75
CA ASP A 88 -13.08 0.31 4.15
C ASP A 88 -12.04 1.22 4.83
N ARG A 89 -11.28 0.70 5.78
CA ARG A 89 -10.22 1.45 6.46
C ARG A 89 -9.10 1.90 5.52
N TRP A 90 -8.73 1.05 4.56
CA TRP A 90 -7.69 1.41 3.58
C TRP A 90 -8.21 2.45 2.60
N ALA A 91 -9.48 2.39 2.18
CA ALA A 91 -10.12 3.41 1.35
C ALA A 91 -10.11 4.78 2.04
N GLU A 92 -10.46 4.85 3.33
CA GLU A 92 -10.37 6.09 4.13
C GLU A 92 -8.94 6.65 4.17
N LEU A 93 -7.93 5.80 4.33
CA LEU A 93 -6.52 6.21 4.28
C LEU A 93 -6.13 6.76 2.89
N VAL A 94 -6.59 6.11 1.82
CA VAL A 94 -6.36 6.54 0.43
C VAL A 94 -6.98 7.91 0.19
N ASP A 95 -8.19 8.17 0.66
CA ASP A 95 -8.85 9.47 0.56
C ASP A 95 -8.07 10.57 1.30
N GLN A 96 -7.59 10.26 2.51
CA GLN A 96 -6.75 11.19 3.28
C GLN A 96 -5.42 11.48 2.56
N ARG A 97 -4.80 10.46 1.98
CA ARG A 97 -3.59 10.59 1.17
C ARG A 97 -3.83 11.50 -0.05
N TRP A 98 -4.94 11.30 -0.78
CA TRP A 98 -5.27 12.14 -1.93
C TRP A 98 -5.50 13.60 -1.53
N LYS A 99 -6.16 13.84 -0.40
CA LYS A 99 -6.30 15.19 0.13
C LYS A 99 -4.92 15.81 0.40
N TYR A 100 -4.01 15.09 1.08
CA TYR A 100 -2.65 15.55 1.35
C TYR A 100 -1.89 15.86 0.04
N VAL A 101 -1.94 14.96 -0.94
CA VAL A 101 -1.25 15.12 -2.23
C VAL A 101 -1.80 16.32 -3.01
N SER A 102 -3.10 16.62 -2.92
CA SER A 102 -3.71 17.78 -3.59
C SER A 102 -3.24 19.13 -3.04
N GLU A 103 -2.67 19.16 -1.83
CA GLU A 103 -2.14 20.35 -1.17
C GLU A 103 -0.61 20.54 -1.40
N LEU A 104 0.03 19.62 -2.14
CA LEU A 104 1.45 19.70 -2.44
C LEU A 104 1.74 20.60 -3.65
N ASP A 105 2.92 21.22 -3.60
CA ASP A 105 3.60 21.76 -4.78
C ASP A 105 4.93 21.06 -5.04
N ASN A 106 5.57 21.34 -6.17
CA ASN A 106 6.85 20.70 -6.52
C ASN A 106 7.98 21.07 -5.56
N ALA A 107 7.95 22.24 -4.92
CA ALA A 107 8.94 22.65 -3.96
C ALA A 107 8.84 21.79 -2.69
N LYS A 108 7.63 21.61 -2.17
CA LYS A 108 7.37 20.76 -1.01
C LYS A 108 7.68 19.29 -1.31
N LEU A 109 7.31 18.82 -2.51
CA LEU A 109 7.59 17.45 -2.96
C LEU A 109 9.08 17.11 -2.98
N THR A 110 9.93 18.08 -3.34
CA THR A 110 11.39 17.89 -3.40
C THR A 110 12.12 18.29 -2.12
N SER A 111 11.42 18.83 -1.12
CA SER A 111 12.02 19.20 0.16
C SER A 111 12.33 17.98 1.03
N GLU A 112 13.37 18.10 1.85
CA GLU A 112 13.71 17.11 2.87
C GLU A 112 12.64 17.06 3.96
N LEU A 113 12.18 15.87 4.27
CA LEU A 113 11.21 15.62 5.33
C LEU A 113 11.81 14.65 6.35
N PRO A 114 12.06 15.10 7.59
CA PRO A 114 12.60 14.26 8.64
C PRO A 114 11.53 13.30 9.18
N PHE A 115 11.96 12.11 9.57
CA PHE A 115 11.11 11.10 10.20
C PHE A 115 11.93 10.19 11.13
N LYS A 116 11.26 9.36 11.92
CA LYS A 116 11.90 8.28 12.67
C LYS A 116 11.56 6.92 12.08
N LEU A 117 12.55 6.04 12.04
CA LEU A 117 12.34 4.62 11.76
C LEU A 117 11.60 3.96 12.93
N LEU A 118 11.04 2.77 12.71
CA LEU A 118 10.41 1.98 13.80
C LEU A 118 11.42 1.52 14.87
N SER A 119 12.73 1.53 14.56
CA SER A 119 13.81 1.36 15.53
C SER A 119 13.96 2.55 16.49
N GLY A 120 13.41 3.72 16.13
CA GLY A 120 13.59 5.00 16.84
C GLY A 120 14.68 5.89 16.23
N ASP A 121 15.48 5.38 15.29
CA ASP A 121 16.55 6.14 14.64
C ASP A 121 15.98 7.27 13.78
N SER A 122 16.61 8.43 13.84
CA SER A 122 16.25 9.60 13.02
C SER A 122 16.77 9.42 11.59
N SER A 123 15.98 9.82 10.62
CA SER A 123 16.33 9.83 9.20
C SER A 123 15.68 11.02 8.52
N SER A 124 16.15 11.37 7.32
CA SER A 124 15.56 12.39 6.45
C SER A 124 15.69 11.96 5.00
N MET A 125 14.67 12.19 4.22
CA MET A 125 14.65 11.94 2.77
C MET A 125 13.70 12.96 2.13
N ARG A 126 13.91 13.26 0.85
CA ARG A 126 12.94 14.08 0.12
C ARG A 126 11.56 13.41 0.16
N LEU A 127 10.51 14.22 0.25
CA LEU A 127 9.14 13.70 0.29
C LEU A 127 8.84 12.79 -0.92
N VAL A 128 9.30 13.17 -2.11
CA VAL A 128 9.11 12.37 -3.34
C VAL A 128 9.76 10.98 -3.23
N ASP A 129 10.92 10.86 -2.59
CA ASP A 129 11.60 9.57 -2.42
C ASP A 129 10.87 8.67 -1.43
N GLN A 130 10.29 9.28 -0.37
CA GLN A 130 9.42 8.56 0.57
C GLN A 130 8.15 8.07 -0.12
N MET A 131 7.52 8.89 -0.96
CA MET A 131 6.33 8.51 -1.74
C MET A 131 6.63 7.40 -2.73
N GLN A 132 7.75 7.49 -3.44
CA GLN A 132 8.21 6.44 -4.34
C GLN A 132 8.50 5.12 -3.59
N HIS A 133 9.07 5.21 -2.38
CA HIS A 133 9.26 4.04 -1.53
C HIS A 133 7.93 3.34 -1.21
N VAL A 134 6.88 4.09 -0.85
CA VAL A 134 5.55 3.51 -0.54
C VAL A 134 5.00 2.75 -1.74
N ALA A 135 5.06 3.31 -2.94
CA ALA A 135 4.59 2.66 -4.16
C ALA A 135 5.40 1.40 -4.51
N ASN A 136 6.74 1.45 -4.35
CA ASN A 136 7.60 0.28 -4.54
C ASN A 136 7.34 -0.82 -3.51
N HIS A 137 7.15 -0.44 -2.25
CA HIS A 137 6.81 -1.37 -1.17
C HIS A 137 5.47 -2.08 -1.47
N ALA A 138 4.45 -1.33 -1.89
CA ALA A 138 3.18 -1.90 -2.33
C ALA A 138 3.37 -2.87 -3.50
N THR A 139 4.19 -2.53 -4.50
CA THR A 139 4.47 -3.41 -5.65
C THR A 139 5.13 -4.73 -5.23
N MET A 140 6.10 -4.67 -4.31
CA MET A 140 6.78 -5.85 -3.79
C MET A 140 5.79 -6.81 -3.08
N HIS A 141 4.98 -6.29 -2.17
CA HIS A 141 4.03 -7.12 -1.41
C HIS A 141 2.83 -7.57 -2.24
N ARG A 142 2.39 -6.76 -3.19
CA ARG A 142 1.37 -7.16 -4.17
C ARG A 142 1.84 -8.34 -5.02
N GLY A 143 3.13 -8.36 -5.40
CA GLY A 143 3.74 -9.53 -6.05
C GLY A 143 3.67 -10.80 -5.18
N GLN A 144 3.84 -10.69 -3.87
CA GLN A 144 3.64 -11.81 -2.94
C GLN A 144 2.18 -12.27 -2.89
N VAL A 145 1.21 -11.35 -2.80
CA VAL A 145 -0.23 -11.67 -2.85
C VAL A 145 -0.57 -12.42 -4.13
N VAL A 146 -0.16 -11.91 -5.28
CA VAL A 146 -0.36 -12.54 -6.60
C VAL A 146 0.27 -13.94 -6.65
N GLY A 147 1.48 -14.09 -6.11
CA GLY A 147 2.16 -15.39 -6.02
C GLY A 147 1.39 -16.41 -5.16
N MET A 148 0.89 -16.00 -4.00
CA MET A 148 0.09 -16.85 -3.13
C MET A 148 -1.24 -17.27 -3.77
N ILE A 149 -1.92 -16.38 -4.47
CA ILE A 149 -3.15 -16.68 -5.21
C ILE A 149 -2.88 -17.74 -6.27
N ARG A 150 -1.77 -17.66 -7.02
CA ARG A 150 -1.37 -18.70 -7.99
C ARG A 150 -1.11 -20.04 -7.35
N GLN A 151 -0.51 -20.09 -6.16
CA GLN A 151 -0.29 -21.34 -5.43
C GLN A 151 -1.61 -22.04 -5.03
N LEU A 152 -2.72 -21.31 -4.96
CA LEU A 152 -4.06 -21.86 -4.77
C LEU A 152 -4.69 -22.38 -6.08
N GLY A 153 -3.97 -22.34 -7.20
CA GLY A 153 -4.49 -22.75 -8.52
C GLY A 153 -5.41 -21.74 -9.19
N ILE A 154 -5.42 -20.49 -8.72
CA ILE A 154 -6.25 -19.39 -9.24
C ILE A 154 -5.36 -18.48 -10.08
N GLU A 155 -5.83 -18.11 -11.29
CA GLU A 155 -5.14 -17.15 -12.14
C GLU A 155 -5.47 -15.71 -11.69
N PRO A 156 -4.51 -14.98 -11.06
CA PRO A 156 -4.76 -13.64 -10.60
C PRO A 156 -4.72 -12.63 -11.77
N PRO A 157 -5.36 -11.46 -11.62
CA PRO A 157 -5.27 -10.41 -12.61
C PRO A 157 -3.83 -9.90 -12.70
N SER A 158 -3.44 -9.44 -13.89
CA SER A 158 -2.16 -8.76 -14.04
C SER A 158 -2.20 -7.38 -13.40
N THR A 159 -1.30 -7.14 -12.45
CA THR A 159 -1.12 -5.85 -11.78
C THR A 159 0.07 -5.07 -12.33
N ASP A 160 0.59 -5.46 -13.50
CA ASP A 160 1.72 -4.83 -14.15
C ASP A 160 1.37 -3.41 -14.63
N LEU A 161 2.32 -2.49 -14.49
CA LEU A 161 2.19 -1.10 -14.92
C LEU A 161 1.84 -0.97 -16.41
N LEU A 162 2.36 -1.87 -17.24
CA LEU A 162 2.05 -1.87 -18.69
C LEU A 162 0.53 -1.97 -18.95
N PHE A 163 -0.18 -2.82 -18.19
CA PHE A 163 -1.62 -2.98 -18.38
C PHE A 163 -2.41 -1.77 -17.88
N TYR A 164 -1.94 -1.13 -16.80
CA TYR A 164 -2.49 0.15 -16.36
C TYR A 164 -2.38 1.23 -17.43
N LEU A 165 -1.18 1.43 -17.98
CA LEU A 165 -0.92 2.42 -19.03
C LEU A 165 -1.73 2.16 -20.30
N ARG A 166 -1.90 0.90 -20.70
CA ARG A 166 -2.70 0.54 -21.89
C ARG A 166 -4.19 0.85 -21.72
N ARG A 167 -4.74 0.83 -20.49
CA ARG A 167 -6.12 1.25 -20.22
C ARG A 167 -6.34 2.73 -20.53
N GLU A 168 -5.36 3.58 -20.22
CA GLU A 168 -5.44 5.01 -20.45
C GLU A 168 -5.34 5.37 -21.95
N ILE A 169 -4.60 4.55 -22.72
CA ILE A 169 -4.42 4.77 -24.16
C ILE A 169 -5.62 4.26 -24.97
N SER A 170 -6.32 3.25 -24.49
CA SER A 170 -7.46 2.62 -25.16
C SER A 170 -8.65 2.52 -24.21
N PRO A 171 -9.31 3.64 -23.87
CA PRO A 171 -10.57 3.57 -23.13
C PRO A 171 -11.59 2.79 -23.98
N LYS A 172 -12.25 1.78 -23.36
CA LYS A 172 -13.34 1.04 -23.99
C LYS A 172 -14.56 1.92 -24.20
#